data_05ce22d062c8022612638a4725d26383
#
_entry.id   05ce22d062c8022612638a4725d26383
#
_cell.length_a   1.000
_cell.length_b   1.000
_cell.length_c   1.000
_cell.angle_alpha   90.00
_cell.angle_beta   90.00
_cell.angle_gamma   90.00
#
_symmetry.space_group_name_H-M   'P 1'
#
loop_
_entity.id
_entity.type
_entity.pdbx_description
1 polymer ?
#
loop_
_entity_poly.entity_id
_entity_poly.type
_entity_poly.pdbx_seq_one_letter_code
_entity_poly.pdbx_strand_id
1 'polypeptide(L)'
;MTEEGKSVFTYRDIPVTYYKVGQGRPLLLLHGWGSRASVMMPLAVALGDIRTCYVPDLPGFGDTPAPGRPWNVDDYADMVTAFASQVVAGGIDVLAHSFGGRITLKWAAREHADIAPKKVIITGGAGMKPRRTFSFYRRRALAMILKLPFQLLPQGLKSKALSWLRETRIWKSLGSSDYRELDGVMRETFVKTVSEHLESCLSHINQEVLLLWGKDDPYTPWYQAGRMEKGLKNGVLVGIDNAGHYAFLDQPGRFTRISKAFLEPDGS
;
A
#
# COMPACT_ATOMS: atom_id res chain seq x y z
N MET A 1 -2.40 22.92 -3.78
CA MET A 1 -1.84 22.29 -4.99
C MET A 1 -2.47 22.99 -6.18
N THR A 2 -1.67 23.56 -7.06
CA THR A 2 -2.15 24.13 -8.31
C THR A 2 -2.68 23.01 -9.20
N GLU A 3 -3.69 23.27 -10.04
CA GLU A 3 -4.27 22.29 -10.98
C GLU A 3 -3.27 21.85 -12.08
N GLU A 4 -2.11 22.46 -12.12
CA GLU A 4 -1.02 22.11 -13.02
C GLU A 4 -0.51 20.69 -12.75
N GLY A 5 -0.62 19.82 -13.76
CA GLY A 5 -0.18 18.43 -13.69
C GLY A 5 -1.25 17.42 -13.26
N LYS A 6 -2.47 17.86 -12.90
CA LYS A 6 -3.60 16.98 -12.60
C LYS A 6 -4.20 16.41 -13.88
N SER A 7 -4.38 15.12 -13.94
CA SER A 7 -4.95 14.39 -15.08
C SER A 7 -5.86 13.27 -14.59
N VAL A 8 -6.67 12.72 -15.48
CA VAL A 8 -7.58 11.61 -15.18
C VAL A 8 -7.32 10.46 -16.15
N PHE A 9 -7.22 9.27 -15.61
CA PHE A 9 -7.19 8.00 -16.33
C PHE A 9 -8.46 7.21 -15.99
N THR A 10 -9.20 6.76 -16.96
CA THR A 10 -10.41 5.96 -16.70
C THR A 10 -10.08 4.48 -16.72
N TYR A 11 -10.24 3.84 -15.55
CA TYR A 11 -10.12 2.40 -15.42
C TYR A 11 -11.52 1.78 -15.21
N ARG A 12 -12.00 1.03 -16.20
CA ARG A 12 -13.40 0.62 -16.29
C ARG A 12 -14.27 1.89 -16.16
N ASP A 13 -15.13 2.00 -15.13
CA ASP A 13 -15.98 3.17 -14.90
C ASP A 13 -15.44 4.12 -13.81
N ILE A 14 -14.18 3.95 -13.38
CA ILE A 14 -13.59 4.73 -12.30
C ILE A 14 -12.65 5.78 -12.89
N PRO A 15 -12.93 7.09 -12.72
CA PRO A 15 -12.02 8.17 -13.09
C PRO A 15 -10.90 8.27 -12.04
N VAL A 16 -9.75 7.68 -12.33
CA VAL A 16 -8.57 7.71 -11.47
C VAL A 16 -7.82 9.02 -11.68
N THR A 17 -7.81 9.85 -10.68
CA THR A 17 -7.03 11.10 -10.66
C THR A 17 -5.55 10.77 -10.46
N TYR A 18 -4.68 11.42 -11.22
CA TYR A 18 -3.24 11.32 -11.01
C TYR A 18 -2.54 12.65 -11.28
N TYR A 19 -1.33 12.78 -10.75
CA TYR A 19 -0.47 13.93 -10.95
C TYR A 19 0.80 13.51 -11.67
N LYS A 20 1.29 14.40 -12.56
CA LYS A 20 2.52 14.19 -13.30
C LYS A 20 3.48 15.33 -13.01
N VAL A 21 4.72 15.02 -12.61
CA VAL A 21 5.76 16.01 -12.30
C VAL A 21 7.13 15.49 -12.70
N GLY A 22 8.03 16.41 -13.08
CA GLY A 22 9.41 16.10 -13.42
C GLY A 22 9.60 15.64 -14.88
N GLN A 23 10.81 15.18 -15.16
CA GLN A 23 11.24 14.74 -16.50
C GLN A 23 12.18 13.54 -16.39
N GLY A 24 12.30 12.77 -17.48
CA GLY A 24 13.14 11.59 -17.55
C GLY A 24 12.35 10.28 -17.56
N ARG A 25 12.99 9.18 -17.16
CA ARG A 25 12.36 7.85 -17.16
C ARG A 25 11.16 7.80 -16.23
N PRO A 26 10.09 7.07 -16.61
CA PRO A 26 8.88 7.00 -15.80
C PRO A 26 9.10 6.35 -14.41
N LEU A 27 8.50 6.94 -13.38
CA LEU A 27 8.44 6.42 -12.02
C LEU A 27 7.00 6.53 -11.51
N LEU A 28 6.42 5.41 -11.10
CA LEU A 28 5.11 5.37 -10.46
C LEU A 28 5.27 5.44 -8.95
N LEU A 29 4.58 6.39 -8.30
CA LEU A 29 4.54 6.52 -6.83
C LEU A 29 3.18 6.08 -6.31
N LEU A 30 3.15 5.03 -5.49
CA LEU A 30 1.92 4.48 -4.91
C LEU A 30 1.86 4.78 -3.41
N HIS A 31 0.79 5.44 -2.97
CA HIS A 31 0.57 5.82 -1.58
C HIS A 31 0.02 4.67 -0.71
N GLY A 32 0.00 4.87 0.62
CA GLY A 32 -0.53 3.94 1.60
C GLY A 32 -2.06 3.97 1.72
N TRP A 33 -2.64 3.02 2.47
CA TRP A 33 -4.06 3.00 2.82
C TRP A 33 -4.45 4.27 3.60
N GLY A 34 -5.62 4.82 3.33
CA GLY A 34 -6.10 6.04 3.96
C GLY A 34 -5.33 7.32 3.59
N SER A 35 -4.37 7.21 2.66
CA SER A 35 -3.55 8.32 2.18
C SER A 35 -4.01 8.78 0.79
N ARG A 36 -3.24 9.63 0.14
CA ARG A 36 -3.52 10.20 -1.18
C ARG A 36 -2.23 10.62 -1.89
N ALA A 37 -2.33 10.95 -3.18
CA ALA A 37 -1.21 11.42 -3.98
C ALA A 37 -0.44 12.58 -3.35
N SER A 38 -1.12 13.52 -2.71
CA SER A 38 -0.49 14.71 -2.12
C SER A 38 0.58 14.38 -1.05
N VAL A 39 0.47 13.24 -0.37
CA VAL A 39 1.47 12.79 0.62
C VAL A 39 2.76 12.33 -0.07
N MET A 40 2.66 11.82 -1.30
CA MET A 40 3.82 11.38 -2.09
C MET A 40 4.44 12.53 -2.91
N MET A 41 3.73 13.65 -3.09
CA MET A 41 4.18 14.77 -3.95
C MET A 41 5.51 15.38 -3.53
N PRO A 42 5.84 15.61 -2.24
CA PRO A 42 7.17 16.11 -1.86
C PRO A 42 8.31 15.23 -2.38
N LEU A 43 8.11 13.91 -2.32
CA LEU A 43 9.08 12.94 -2.84
C LEU A 43 9.11 12.94 -4.38
N ALA A 44 7.95 13.03 -5.03
CA ALA A 44 7.86 13.11 -6.49
C ALA A 44 8.59 14.35 -7.04
N VAL A 45 8.42 15.51 -6.39
CA VAL A 45 9.13 16.75 -6.74
C VAL A 45 10.65 16.59 -6.54
N ALA A 46 11.06 15.97 -5.43
CA ALA A 46 12.48 15.76 -5.13
C ALA A 46 13.18 14.76 -6.08
N LEU A 47 12.42 13.87 -6.72
CA LEU A 47 12.90 12.93 -7.76
C LEU A 47 12.68 13.45 -9.19
N GLY A 48 11.96 14.56 -9.33
CA GLY A 48 11.51 15.10 -10.62
C GLY A 48 12.64 15.60 -11.54
N ASP A 49 13.84 15.79 -11.03
CA ASP A 49 15.03 16.13 -11.81
C ASP A 49 15.56 14.93 -12.63
N ILE A 50 15.30 13.69 -12.16
CA ILE A 50 15.78 12.45 -12.84
C ILE A 50 14.66 11.54 -13.31
N ARG A 51 13.40 11.80 -12.90
CA ARG A 51 12.24 10.96 -13.22
C ARG A 51 11.01 11.77 -13.59
N THR A 52 10.25 11.28 -14.56
CA THR A 52 8.85 11.68 -14.74
C THR A 52 8.01 10.87 -13.75
N CYS A 53 7.59 11.53 -12.67
CA CYS A 53 6.84 10.92 -11.59
C CYS A 53 5.34 10.95 -11.89
N TYR A 54 4.69 9.79 -11.82
CA TYR A 54 3.24 9.61 -11.91
C TYR A 54 2.71 9.22 -10.53
N VAL A 55 1.77 9.99 -10.00
CA VAL A 55 1.29 9.85 -8.62
C VAL A 55 -0.24 9.74 -8.64
N PRO A 56 -0.83 8.54 -8.79
CA PRO A 56 -2.28 8.38 -8.76
C PRO A 56 -2.83 8.43 -7.33
N ASP A 57 -4.05 8.94 -7.20
CA ASP A 57 -4.92 8.62 -6.09
C ASP A 57 -5.53 7.24 -6.35
N LEU A 58 -5.23 6.27 -5.50
CA LEU A 58 -5.79 4.92 -5.64
C LEU A 58 -7.32 4.92 -5.44
N PRO A 59 -8.08 4.06 -6.13
CA PRO A 59 -9.53 3.99 -5.99
C PRO A 59 -10.01 3.88 -4.54
N GLY A 60 -10.92 4.80 -4.16
CA GLY A 60 -11.38 4.98 -2.80
C GLY A 60 -10.59 5.96 -1.95
N PHE A 61 -9.62 6.66 -2.54
CA PHE A 61 -8.75 7.61 -1.83
C PHE A 61 -8.55 8.90 -2.63
N GLY A 62 -8.25 9.99 -1.91
CA GLY A 62 -8.00 11.30 -2.52
C GLY A 62 -9.17 11.77 -3.36
N ASP A 63 -8.89 12.13 -4.62
CA ASP A 63 -9.87 12.60 -5.59
C ASP A 63 -10.43 11.46 -6.48
N THR A 64 -10.03 10.20 -6.22
CA THR A 64 -10.52 9.03 -6.97
C THR A 64 -11.68 8.35 -6.21
N PRO A 65 -12.85 8.19 -6.83
CA PRO A 65 -14.00 7.57 -6.17
C PRO A 65 -13.74 6.12 -5.77
N ALA A 66 -14.52 5.65 -4.79
CA ALA A 66 -14.51 4.26 -4.38
C ALA A 66 -15.01 3.34 -5.52
N PRO A 67 -14.51 2.10 -5.61
CA PRO A 67 -15.03 1.14 -6.57
C PRO A 67 -16.47 0.74 -6.24
N GLY A 68 -17.26 0.36 -7.26
CA GLY A 68 -18.65 -0.05 -7.08
C GLY A 68 -18.84 -1.39 -6.34
N ARG A 69 -17.76 -2.16 -6.14
CA ARG A 69 -17.72 -3.41 -5.38
C ARG A 69 -16.45 -3.49 -4.52
N PRO A 70 -16.45 -4.34 -3.47
CA PRO A 70 -15.24 -4.53 -2.68
C PRO A 70 -14.09 -5.12 -3.48
N TRP A 71 -12.93 -4.42 -3.50
CA TRP A 71 -11.72 -4.86 -4.16
C TRP A 71 -10.80 -5.68 -3.23
N ASN A 72 -9.99 -6.55 -3.83
CA ASN A 72 -8.84 -7.21 -3.21
C ASN A 72 -7.53 -6.62 -3.74
N VAL A 73 -6.38 -7.19 -3.40
CA VAL A 73 -5.07 -6.69 -3.86
C VAL A 73 -4.89 -6.89 -5.37
N ASP A 74 -5.45 -7.97 -5.93
CA ASP A 74 -5.38 -8.21 -7.38
C ASP A 74 -6.13 -7.16 -8.19
N ASP A 75 -7.32 -6.73 -7.72
CA ASP A 75 -8.09 -5.67 -8.38
C ASP A 75 -7.29 -4.35 -8.48
N TYR A 76 -6.56 -3.99 -7.41
CA TYR A 76 -5.67 -2.81 -7.41
C TYR A 76 -4.45 -3.03 -8.32
N ALA A 77 -3.86 -4.22 -8.31
CA ALA A 77 -2.74 -4.54 -9.20
C ALA A 77 -3.15 -4.52 -10.68
N ASP A 78 -4.38 -4.98 -11.01
CA ASP A 78 -4.95 -4.86 -12.36
C ASP A 78 -5.08 -3.40 -12.80
N MET A 79 -5.62 -2.55 -11.91
CA MET A 79 -5.74 -1.11 -12.17
C MET A 79 -4.38 -0.46 -12.40
N VAL A 80 -3.37 -0.78 -11.57
CA VAL A 80 -2.02 -0.23 -11.71
C VAL A 80 -1.36 -0.73 -13.00
N THR A 81 -1.56 -1.99 -13.37
CA THR A 81 -1.07 -2.53 -14.66
C THR A 81 -1.69 -1.78 -15.84
N ALA A 82 -3.01 -1.59 -15.84
CA ALA A 82 -3.71 -0.85 -16.88
C ALA A 82 -3.26 0.62 -16.94
N PHE A 83 -3.07 1.27 -15.78
CA PHE A 83 -2.53 2.61 -15.70
C PHE A 83 -1.14 2.70 -16.35
N ALA A 84 -0.23 1.81 -15.97
CA ALA A 84 1.12 1.77 -16.51
C ALA A 84 1.12 1.54 -18.04
N SER A 85 0.25 0.64 -18.54
CA SER A 85 0.14 0.32 -19.95
C SER A 85 -0.38 1.47 -20.81
N GLN A 86 -1.34 2.26 -20.30
CA GLN A 86 -2.04 3.28 -21.09
C GLN A 86 -1.46 4.68 -20.92
N VAL A 87 -0.93 4.99 -19.72
CA VAL A 87 -0.46 6.35 -19.40
C VAL A 87 1.04 6.48 -19.58
N VAL A 88 1.78 5.36 -19.51
CA VAL A 88 3.24 5.36 -19.55
C VAL A 88 3.74 4.61 -20.77
N ALA A 89 4.50 5.30 -21.63
CA ALA A 89 5.19 4.65 -22.73
C ALA A 89 6.49 3.98 -22.26
N GLY A 90 6.59 2.68 -22.46
CA GLY A 90 7.80 1.91 -22.12
C GLY A 90 7.81 1.36 -20.70
N GLY A 91 8.99 0.94 -20.21
CA GLY A 91 9.11 0.37 -18.87
C GLY A 91 9.08 1.43 -17.78
N ILE A 92 8.50 1.08 -16.63
CA ILE A 92 8.30 1.95 -15.50
C ILE A 92 9.04 1.44 -14.26
N ASP A 93 9.64 2.36 -13.50
CA ASP A 93 10.10 2.07 -12.13
C ASP A 93 8.97 2.35 -11.14
N VAL A 94 9.02 1.77 -9.94
CA VAL A 94 7.97 1.95 -8.92
C VAL A 94 8.59 2.32 -7.58
N LEU A 95 8.00 3.32 -6.91
CA LEU A 95 8.24 3.63 -5.52
C LEU A 95 6.91 3.53 -4.76
N ALA A 96 6.82 2.63 -3.81
CA ALA A 96 5.57 2.31 -3.15
C ALA A 96 5.66 2.39 -1.62
N HIS A 97 4.66 3.03 -1.02
CA HIS A 97 4.53 3.14 0.43
C HIS A 97 3.41 2.26 0.96
N SER A 98 3.69 1.49 2.00
CA SER A 98 2.70 0.75 2.81
C SER A 98 1.76 -0.13 1.96
N PHE A 99 0.50 0.26 1.79
CA PHE A 99 -0.47 -0.43 0.93
C PHE A 99 -0.05 -0.45 -0.54
N GLY A 100 0.53 0.64 -1.04
CA GLY A 100 1.14 0.68 -2.38
C GLY A 100 2.20 -0.40 -2.55
N GLY A 101 2.99 -0.68 -1.50
CA GLY A 101 3.96 -1.79 -1.48
C GLY A 101 3.28 -3.15 -1.65
N ARG A 102 2.14 -3.37 -1.00
CA ARG A 102 1.34 -4.60 -1.16
C ARG A 102 0.87 -4.79 -2.61
N ILE A 103 0.37 -3.72 -3.23
CA ILE A 103 -0.05 -3.73 -4.64
C ILE A 103 1.15 -4.05 -5.55
N THR A 104 2.29 -3.42 -5.29
CA THR A 104 3.53 -3.60 -6.06
C THR A 104 4.04 -5.03 -5.97
N LEU A 105 4.05 -5.66 -4.78
CA LEU A 105 4.44 -7.06 -4.63
C LEU A 105 3.57 -7.99 -5.47
N LYS A 106 2.26 -7.74 -5.49
CA LYS A 106 1.32 -8.54 -6.28
C LYS A 106 1.53 -8.34 -7.78
N TRP A 107 1.74 -7.10 -8.21
CA TRP A 107 2.00 -6.76 -9.60
C TRP A 107 3.34 -7.31 -10.09
N ALA A 108 4.42 -7.10 -9.35
CA ALA A 108 5.76 -7.53 -9.74
C ALA A 108 5.94 -9.06 -9.79
N ALA A 109 5.12 -9.79 -9.03
CA ALA A 109 5.15 -11.26 -9.02
C ALA A 109 4.43 -11.92 -10.21
N ARG A 110 3.78 -11.17 -11.09
CA ARG A 110 3.05 -11.69 -12.26
C ARG A 110 4.01 -12.05 -13.38
N GLU A 111 4.07 -13.31 -13.77
CA GLU A 111 5.01 -13.82 -14.77
C GLU A 111 4.77 -13.32 -16.20
N HIS A 112 3.54 -12.92 -16.53
CA HIS A 112 3.14 -12.53 -17.89
C HIS A 112 2.50 -11.14 -17.94
N ALA A 113 2.88 -10.23 -17.05
CA ALA A 113 2.41 -8.86 -17.17
C ALA A 113 3.06 -8.20 -18.40
N ASP A 114 2.24 -7.75 -19.36
CA ASP A 114 2.69 -7.00 -20.54
C ASP A 114 3.58 -5.81 -20.15
N ILE A 115 3.33 -5.28 -18.95
CA ILE A 115 4.18 -4.27 -18.31
C ILE A 115 4.44 -4.70 -16.85
N ALA A 116 5.67 -5.08 -16.57
CA ALA A 116 6.18 -5.28 -15.22
C ALA A 116 7.06 -4.09 -14.80
N PRO A 117 7.12 -3.74 -13.50
CA PRO A 117 8.08 -2.73 -13.02
C PRO A 117 9.52 -3.19 -13.30
N LYS A 118 10.42 -2.23 -13.60
CA LYS A 118 11.84 -2.55 -13.81
C LYS A 118 12.61 -2.56 -12.50
N LYS A 119 12.70 -1.40 -11.84
CA LYS A 119 13.25 -1.25 -10.48
C LYS A 119 12.11 -0.95 -9.50
N VAL A 120 12.20 -1.47 -8.30
CA VAL A 120 11.16 -1.34 -7.28
C VAL A 120 11.76 -0.80 -5.99
N ILE A 121 11.20 0.30 -5.46
CA ILE A 121 11.47 0.79 -4.10
C ILE A 121 10.22 0.59 -3.25
N ILE A 122 10.36 -0.07 -2.10
CA ILE A 122 9.27 -0.23 -1.14
C ILE A 122 9.68 0.37 0.19
N THR A 123 8.83 1.23 0.76
CA THR A 123 9.00 1.81 2.08
C THR A 123 7.79 1.54 2.96
N GLY A 124 8.02 1.07 4.20
CA GLY A 124 6.93 0.72 5.10
C GLY A 124 5.95 -0.31 4.52
N GLY A 125 6.40 -1.17 3.59
CA GLY A 125 5.55 -2.03 2.78
C GLY A 125 4.75 -3.05 3.60
N ALA A 126 3.45 -3.11 3.36
CA ALA A 126 2.57 -4.10 3.95
C ALA A 126 2.58 -5.41 3.12
N GLY A 127 2.10 -6.51 3.70
CA GLY A 127 1.96 -7.79 3.00
C GLY A 127 2.54 -8.97 3.75
N MET A 128 3.45 -8.73 4.69
CA MET A 128 4.00 -9.79 5.53
C MET A 128 3.04 -10.16 6.66
N LYS A 129 2.91 -11.45 6.95
CA LYS A 129 2.12 -11.93 8.08
C LYS A 129 2.71 -11.42 9.41
N PRO A 130 1.96 -10.65 10.20
CA PRO A 130 2.48 -10.11 11.45
C PRO A 130 2.72 -11.23 12.48
N ARG A 131 3.75 -11.05 13.31
CA ARG A 131 3.91 -11.88 14.52
C ARG A 131 2.79 -11.52 15.48
N ARG A 132 1.97 -12.52 15.83
CA ARG A 132 0.87 -12.32 16.78
C ARG A 132 1.41 -12.35 18.19
N THR A 133 1.18 -11.24 18.94
CA THR A 133 1.54 -11.12 20.35
C THR A 133 0.48 -11.77 21.25
N PHE A 134 0.83 -12.04 22.50
CA PHE A 134 -0.13 -12.50 23.51
C PHE A 134 -1.33 -11.54 23.66
N SER A 135 -1.08 -10.25 23.58
CA SER A 135 -2.12 -9.21 23.56
C SER A 135 -3.13 -9.39 22.41
N PHE A 136 -2.67 -9.79 21.22
CA PHE A 136 -3.57 -10.12 20.11
C PHE A 136 -4.50 -11.29 20.43
N TYR A 137 -3.96 -12.38 20.97
CA TYR A 137 -4.76 -13.55 21.34
C TYR A 137 -5.77 -13.23 22.44
N ARG A 138 -5.36 -12.43 23.43
CA ARG A 138 -6.26 -11.97 24.51
C ARG A 138 -7.41 -11.12 23.95
N ARG A 139 -7.14 -10.14 23.07
CA ARG A 139 -8.18 -9.32 22.41
C ARG A 139 -9.12 -10.17 21.55
N ARG A 140 -8.57 -11.15 20.82
CA ARG A 140 -9.36 -12.08 20.02
C ARG A 140 -10.27 -12.95 20.88
N ALA A 141 -9.76 -13.49 21.96
CA ALA A 141 -10.55 -14.28 22.93
C ALA A 141 -11.69 -13.43 23.51
N LEU A 142 -11.41 -12.20 23.94
CA LEU A 142 -12.42 -11.27 24.44
C LEU A 142 -13.49 -10.97 23.38
N ALA A 143 -13.08 -10.73 22.14
CA ALA A 143 -14.03 -10.51 21.03
C ALA A 143 -14.91 -11.75 20.75
N MET A 144 -14.37 -12.97 20.89
CA MET A 144 -15.16 -14.20 20.77
C MET A 144 -16.15 -14.35 21.93
N ILE A 145 -15.71 -14.13 23.16
CA ILE A 145 -16.57 -14.19 24.36
C ILE A 145 -17.72 -13.19 24.26
N LEU A 146 -17.43 -11.96 23.84
CA LEU A 146 -18.48 -10.93 23.64
C LEU A 146 -19.51 -11.28 22.56
N LYS A 147 -19.15 -12.11 21.58
CA LYS A 147 -20.07 -12.59 20.53
C LYS A 147 -20.92 -13.80 20.96
N LEU A 148 -20.46 -14.59 21.92
CA LEU A 148 -21.11 -15.85 22.31
C LEU A 148 -22.60 -15.71 22.61
N PRO A 149 -23.07 -14.73 23.43
CA PRO A 149 -24.49 -14.59 23.73
C PRO A 149 -25.36 -14.37 22.48
N PHE A 150 -24.81 -13.70 21.48
CA PHE A 150 -25.52 -13.34 20.26
C PHE A 150 -25.55 -14.47 19.22
N GLN A 151 -24.73 -15.51 19.38
CA GLN A 151 -24.70 -16.65 18.46
C GLN A 151 -25.93 -17.56 18.60
N LEU A 152 -26.55 -17.55 19.77
CA LEU A 152 -27.74 -18.34 20.11
C LEU A 152 -29.06 -17.68 19.68
N LEU A 153 -29.01 -16.44 19.19
CA LEU A 153 -30.20 -15.71 18.75
C LEU A 153 -30.65 -16.14 17.33
N PRO A 154 -31.96 -16.11 17.06
CA PRO A 154 -32.51 -16.26 15.70
C PRO A 154 -31.86 -15.26 14.72
N GLN A 155 -31.70 -15.63 13.43
CA GLN A 155 -30.91 -14.86 12.47
C GLN A 155 -31.28 -13.37 12.37
N GLY A 156 -32.56 -13.02 12.40
CA GLY A 156 -33.03 -11.64 12.33
C GLY A 156 -32.66 -10.78 13.55
N LEU A 157 -32.65 -11.38 14.76
CA LEU A 157 -32.23 -10.71 16.00
C LEU A 157 -30.71 -10.69 16.13
N LYS A 158 -30.02 -11.74 15.67
CA LYS A 158 -28.57 -11.87 15.69
C LYS A 158 -27.89 -10.74 14.91
N SER A 159 -28.38 -10.41 13.72
CA SER A 159 -27.82 -9.33 12.88
C SER A 159 -27.93 -7.97 13.58
N LYS A 160 -29.09 -7.66 14.15
CA LYS A 160 -29.34 -6.42 14.91
C LYS A 160 -28.48 -6.32 16.16
N ALA A 161 -28.39 -7.41 16.92
CA ALA A 161 -27.61 -7.47 18.17
C ALA A 161 -26.09 -7.37 17.89
N LEU A 162 -25.58 -8.01 16.84
CA LEU A 162 -24.18 -7.87 16.45
C LEU A 162 -23.87 -6.48 15.88
N SER A 163 -24.82 -5.83 15.20
CA SER A 163 -24.71 -4.44 14.77
C SER A 163 -24.61 -3.51 15.96
N TRP A 164 -25.51 -3.66 16.96
CA TRP A 164 -25.45 -2.90 18.22
C TRP A 164 -24.12 -3.13 18.96
N LEU A 165 -23.65 -4.38 19.09
CA LEU A 165 -22.37 -4.69 19.74
C LEU A 165 -21.21 -3.94 19.07
N ARG A 166 -21.21 -3.82 17.73
CA ARG A 166 -20.17 -3.11 16.98
C ARG A 166 -20.13 -1.62 17.28
N GLU A 167 -21.24 -1.02 17.69
CA GLU A 167 -21.30 0.40 18.07
C GLU A 167 -20.81 0.67 19.49
N THR A 168 -20.67 -0.37 20.34
CA THR A 168 -20.22 -0.20 21.72
C THR A 168 -18.76 0.26 21.78
N ARG A 169 -18.42 1.07 22.80
CA ARG A 169 -17.05 1.53 23.07
C ARG A 169 -16.05 0.37 23.24
N ILE A 170 -16.50 -0.72 23.89
CA ILE A 170 -15.68 -1.93 24.11
C ILE A 170 -15.31 -2.56 22.77
N TRP A 171 -16.27 -2.73 21.87
CA TRP A 171 -15.99 -3.29 20.55
C TRP A 171 -15.10 -2.38 19.71
N LYS A 172 -15.36 -1.08 19.71
CA LYS A 172 -14.55 -0.07 19.03
C LYS A 172 -13.11 -0.04 19.54
N SER A 173 -12.85 -0.35 20.81
CA SER A 173 -11.49 -0.44 21.35
C SER A 173 -10.71 -1.68 20.90
N LEU A 174 -11.38 -2.71 20.39
CA LEU A 174 -10.76 -3.95 19.92
C LEU A 174 -10.31 -3.88 18.43
N GLY A 175 -10.90 -2.97 17.63
CA GLY A 175 -10.59 -2.75 16.22
C GLY A 175 -9.46 -1.74 16.00
N SER A 176 -8.81 -1.76 14.81
CA SER A 176 -7.89 -0.70 14.39
C SER A 176 -8.63 0.61 14.14
N SER A 177 -7.94 1.75 14.23
CA SER A 177 -8.47 3.07 13.88
C SER A 177 -9.04 3.09 12.47
N ASP A 178 -8.27 2.60 11.52
CA ASP A 178 -8.61 2.59 10.09
C ASP A 178 -9.92 1.84 9.81
N TYR A 179 -10.12 0.66 10.45
CA TYR A 179 -11.35 -0.12 10.29
C TYR A 179 -12.60 0.59 10.84
N ARG A 180 -12.44 1.43 11.87
CA ARG A 180 -13.58 2.10 12.54
C ARG A 180 -14.17 3.24 11.70
N GLU A 181 -13.33 3.93 10.92
CA GLU A 181 -13.70 5.09 10.12
C GLU A 181 -14.29 4.71 8.76
N LEU A 182 -14.12 3.43 8.37
CA LEU A 182 -14.61 2.92 7.10
C LEU A 182 -16.05 2.39 7.20
N ASP A 183 -16.80 2.59 6.13
CA ASP A 183 -18.12 2.01 5.90
C ASP A 183 -18.23 1.35 4.52
N GLY A 184 -19.37 0.70 4.26
CA GLY A 184 -19.74 0.14 2.98
C GLY A 184 -18.63 -0.63 2.27
N VAL A 185 -18.44 -0.33 0.99
CA VAL A 185 -17.50 -1.00 0.08
C VAL A 185 -16.05 -0.90 0.57
N MET A 186 -15.63 0.26 1.09
CA MET A 186 -14.24 0.45 1.52
C MET A 186 -13.89 -0.35 2.78
N ARG A 187 -14.86 -0.60 3.68
CA ARG A 187 -14.64 -1.49 4.83
C ARG A 187 -14.38 -2.93 4.40
N GLU A 188 -15.16 -3.45 3.44
CA GLU A 188 -14.95 -4.80 2.93
C GLU A 188 -13.66 -4.91 2.12
N THR A 189 -13.34 -3.89 1.33
CA THR A 189 -12.06 -3.75 0.60
C THR A 189 -10.89 -3.80 1.57
N PHE A 190 -10.95 -3.05 2.68
CA PHE A 190 -9.92 -3.08 3.72
C PHE A 190 -9.70 -4.49 4.27
N VAL A 191 -10.79 -5.17 4.67
CA VAL A 191 -10.70 -6.54 5.22
C VAL A 191 -10.07 -7.50 4.21
N LYS A 192 -10.48 -7.46 2.94
CA LYS A 192 -9.91 -8.30 1.88
C LYS A 192 -8.42 -8.03 1.70
N THR A 193 -8.03 -6.76 1.60
CA THR A 193 -6.65 -6.37 1.33
C THR A 193 -5.70 -6.67 2.49
N VAL A 194 -6.07 -6.36 3.76
CA VAL A 194 -5.18 -6.58 4.91
C VAL A 194 -5.09 -8.05 5.34
N SER A 195 -6.08 -8.87 4.98
CA SER A 195 -6.10 -10.30 5.32
C SER A 195 -5.23 -11.14 4.39
N GLU A 196 -4.89 -10.63 3.22
CA GLU A 196 -4.04 -11.32 2.25
C GLU A 196 -2.57 -11.18 2.64
N HIS A 197 -1.89 -12.31 2.83
CA HIS A 197 -0.46 -12.36 3.11
C HIS A 197 0.29 -12.71 1.83
N LEU A 198 1.36 -11.97 1.53
CA LEU A 198 2.03 -11.98 0.22
C LEU A 198 3.43 -12.62 0.25
N GLU A 199 3.77 -13.36 1.30
CA GLU A 199 5.07 -14.05 1.38
C GLU A 199 5.31 -14.97 0.18
N SER A 200 4.26 -15.64 -0.31
CA SER A 200 4.36 -16.52 -1.48
C SER A 200 4.66 -15.80 -2.79
N CYS A 201 4.38 -14.50 -2.87
CA CYS A 201 4.69 -13.69 -4.05
C CYS A 201 6.18 -13.39 -4.19
N LEU A 202 6.92 -13.32 -3.08
CA LEU A 202 8.29 -12.80 -3.04
C LEU A 202 9.25 -13.58 -3.94
N SER A 203 9.17 -14.90 -3.95
CA SER A 203 10.03 -15.77 -4.78
C SER A 203 9.78 -15.67 -6.28
N HIS A 204 8.66 -15.05 -6.70
CA HIS A 204 8.32 -14.82 -8.11
C HIS A 204 8.76 -13.43 -8.60
N ILE A 205 9.25 -12.57 -7.70
CA ILE A 205 9.73 -11.23 -8.03
C ILE A 205 11.19 -11.34 -8.48
N ASN A 206 11.45 -11.05 -9.76
CA ASN A 206 12.76 -11.11 -10.37
C ASN A 206 13.45 -9.74 -10.49
N GLN A 207 12.71 -8.66 -10.26
CA GLN A 207 13.17 -7.27 -10.31
C GLN A 207 14.16 -6.98 -9.19
N GLU A 208 14.98 -5.93 -9.38
CA GLU A 208 15.76 -5.34 -8.31
C GLU A 208 14.83 -4.60 -7.35
N VAL A 209 14.87 -4.94 -6.07
CA VAL A 209 14.01 -4.37 -5.05
C VAL A 209 14.83 -3.73 -3.94
N LEU A 210 14.70 -2.41 -3.80
CA LEU A 210 15.21 -1.69 -2.64
C LEU A 210 14.10 -1.58 -1.58
N LEU A 211 14.33 -2.15 -0.42
CA LEU A 211 13.50 -1.96 0.78
C LEU A 211 14.11 -0.83 1.60
N LEU A 212 13.55 0.38 1.49
CA LEU A 212 14.06 1.56 2.18
C LEU A 212 13.17 1.89 3.37
N TRP A 213 13.61 1.56 4.60
CA TRP A 213 12.70 1.40 5.72
C TRP A 213 13.10 2.22 6.94
N GLY A 214 12.13 2.87 7.58
CA GLY A 214 12.32 3.49 8.89
C GLY A 214 12.53 2.43 9.97
N LYS A 215 13.60 2.55 10.76
CA LYS A 215 13.92 1.58 11.82
C LYS A 215 12.91 1.60 12.96
N ASP A 216 12.23 2.74 13.16
CA ASP A 216 11.26 2.97 14.23
C ASP A 216 9.81 2.79 13.76
N ASP A 217 9.58 2.13 12.61
CA ASP A 217 8.23 1.91 12.06
C ASP A 217 7.37 1.01 12.96
N PRO A 218 6.30 1.56 13.58
CA PRO A 218 5.44 0.78 14.48
C PRO A 218 4.37 -0.03 13.73
N TYR A 219 4.04 0.31 12.47
CA TYR A 219 2.97 -0.33 11.68
C TYR A 219 3.47 -1.55 10.91
N THR A 220 4.63 -1.40 10.27
CA THR A 220 5.34 -2.50 9.59
C THR A 220 6.75 -2.61 10.16
N PRO A 221 6.89 -3.20 11.37
CA PRO A 221 8.15 -3.20 12.11
C PRO A 221 9.30 -3.83 11.34
N TRP A 222 10.52 -3.41 11.66
CA TRP A 222 11.78 -3.80 11.01
C TRP A 222 11.91 -5.30 10.69
N TYR A 223 11.41 -6.18 11.59
CA TYR A 223 11.46 -7.63 11.33
C TYR A 223 10.64 -8.05 10.10
N GLN A 224 9.61 -7.29 9.72
CA GLN A 224 8.82 -7.58 8.50
C GLN A 224 9.62 -7.22 7.25
N ALA A 225 10.36 -6.11 7.27
CA ALA A 225 11.27 -5.74 6.20
C ALA A 225 12.36 -6.81 5.98
N GLY A 226 12.98 -7.30 7.07
CA GLY A 226 13.96 -8.38 6.97
C GLY A 226 13.39 -9.73 6.51
N ARG A 227 12.09 -9.99 6.75
CA ARG A 227 11.43 -11.17 6.16
C ARG A 227 11.14 -10.98 4.68
N MET A 228 10.75 -9.77 4.28
CA MET A 228 10.52 -9.43 2.88
C MET A 228 11.83 -9.56 2.09
N GLU A 229 12.92 -8.99 2.58
CA GLU A 229 14.26 -9.11 1.99
C GLU A 229 14.66 -10.57 1.77
N LYS A 230 14.52 -11.41 2.80
CA LYS A 230 14.87 -12.84 2.73
C LYS A 230 14.05 -13.65 1.72
N GLY A 231 12.84 -13.19 1.42
CA GLY A 231 11.96 -13.85 0.45
C GLY A 231 12.18 -13.40 -0.99
N LEU A 232 12.75 -12.23 -1.19
CA LEU A 232 13.05 -11.66 -2.51
C LEU A 232 14.35 -12.27 -3.09
N LYS A 233 14.39 -12.47 -4.41
CA LYS A 233 15.61 -12.95 -5.10
C LYS A 233 16.68 -11.86 -5.16
N ASN A 234 16.29 -10.64 -5.50
CA ASN A 234 17.16 -9.48 -5.72
C ASN A 234 16.73 -8.31 -4.81
N GLY A 235 16.55 -8.60 -3.51
CA GLY A 235 16.13 -7.61 -2.52
C GLY A 235 17.31 -7.12 -1.70
N VAL A 236 17.37 -5.79 -1.46
CA VAL A 236 18.33 -5.16 -0.55
C VAL A 236 17.58 -4.30 0.46
N LEU A 237 17.84 -4.48 1.75
CA LEU A 237 17.23 -3.73 2.84
C LEU A 237 18.18 -2.65 3.37
N VAL A 238 17.72 -1.40 3.31
CA VAL A 238 18.43 -0.23 3.85
C VAL A 238 17.57 0.42 4.93
N GLY A 239 18.13 0.55 6.14
CA GLY A 239 17.48 1.19 7.28
C GLY A 239 17.74 2.68 7.36
N ILE A 240 16.70 3.45 7.68
CA ILE A 240 16.79 4.87 7.99
C ILE A 240 16.58 5.05 9.49
N ASP A 241 17.61 5.55 10.17
CA ASP A 241 17.56 5.85 11.60
C ASP A 241 16.67 7.08 11.85
N ASN A 242 16.04 7.14 13.01
CA ASN A 242 15.14 8.22 13.42
C ASN A 242 14.00 8.45 12.39
N ALA A 243 13.47 7.36 11.85
CA ALA A 243 12.38 7.38 10.89
C ALA A 243 11.35 6.27 11.20
N GLY A 244 10.08 6.63 11.19
CA GLY A 244 8.94 5.74 11.37
C GLY A 244 8.37 5.25 10.04
N HIS A 245 7.04 5.12 10.00
CA HIS A 245 6.32 4.58 8.84
C HIS A 245 6.45 5.44 7.57
N TYR A 246 6.57 6.75 7.74
CA TYR A 246 6.75 7.71 6.64
C TYR A 246 8.21 8.16 6.52
N ALA A 247 9.12 7.21 6.34
CA ALA A 247 10.56 7.48 6.33
C ALA A 247 10.98 8.55 5.31
N PHE A 248 10.25 8.72 4.22
CA PHE A 248 10.47 9.76 3.20
C PHE A 248 10.02 11.16 3.66
N LEU A 249 9.17 11.27 4.69
CA LEU A 249 8.80 12.54 5.33
C LEU A 249 9.69 12.83 6.56
N ASP A 250 10.04 11.79 7.32
CA ASP A 250 10.86 11.93 8.53
C ASP A 250 12.31 12.27 8.20
N GLN A 251 12.87 11.68 7.13
CA GLN A 251 14.26 11.86 6.71
C GLN A 251 14.34 12.12 5.17
N PRO A 252 13.71 13.19 4.66
CA PRO A 252 13.52 13.40 3.22
C PRO A 252 14.83 13.46 2.43
N GLY A 253 15.86 14.14 2.93
CA GLY A 253 17.14 14.28 2.26
C GLY A 253 17.89 12.95 2.12
N ARG A 254 17.91 12.12 3.19
CA ARG A 254 18.55 10.80 3.18
C ARG A 254 17.78 9.83 2.28
N PHE A 255 16.46 9.82 2.42
CA PHE A 255 15.58 8.97 1.62
C PHE A 255 15.72 9.26 0.12
N THR A 256 15.61 10.52 -0.28
CA THR A 256 15.74 10.94 -1.68
C THR A 256 17.10 10.58 -2.27
N ARG A 257 18.19 10.80 -1.54
CA ARG A 257 19.55 10.49 -2.01
C ARG A 257 19.73 8.99 -2.29
N ILE A 258 19.27 8.13 -1.37
CA ILE A 258 19.35 6.67 -1.55
C ILE A 258 18.45 6.23 -2.71
N SER A 259 17.26 6.81 -2.82
CA SER A 259 16.32 6.50 -3.92
C SER A 259 16.91 6.90 -5.28
N LYS A 260 17.55 8.07 -5.38
CA LYS A 260 18.24 8.52 -6.61
C LYS A 260 19.35 7.57 -7.00
N ALA A 261 20.25 7.23 -6.07
CA ALA A 261 21.35 6.30 -6.32
C ALA A 261 20.88 4.93 -6.82
N PHE A 262 19.77 4.41 -6.29
CA PHE A 262 19.20 3.15 -6.77
C PHE A 262 18.53 3.27 -8.14
N LEU A 263 17.87 4.39 -8.41
CA LEU A 263 17.15 4.62 -9.67
C LEU A 263 18.07 4.98 -10.84
N GLU A 264 19.23 5.58 -10.58
CA GLU A 264 20.20 5.89 -11.64
C GLU A 264 20.61 4.64 -12.42
N PRO A 265 20.90 4.76 -13.72
CA PRO A 265 21.46 3.63 -14.49
C PRO A 265 22.84 3.27 -13.98
N ASP A 266 23.16 1.98 -13.97
CA ASP A 266 24.50 1.50 -13.65
C ASP A 266 25.51 2.13 -14.64
N GLY A 267 26.39 3.00 -14.14
CA GLY A 267 27.53 3.49 -14.92
C GLY A 267 27.33 4.82 -15.69
N SER A 268 26.76 5.84 -15.06
CA SER A 268 26.87 7.23 -15.50
C SER A 268 27.95 7.97 -14.71
#